data_20a4505cc8028f67e1a3df28f67659da
#
_entry.id   20a4505cc8028f67e1a3df28f67659da
#
_cell.length_a   1.000
_cell.length_b   1.000
_cell.length_c   1.000
_cell.angle_alpha   90.00
_cell.angle_beta   90.00
_cell.angle_gamma   90.00
#
_symmetry.space_group_name_H-M   'P 1'
#
loop_
_entity.id
_entity.type
_entity.pdbx_description
1 polymer ?
#
loop_
_entity_poly.entity_id
_entity_poly.type
_entity_poly.pdbx_seq_one_letter_code
_entity_poly.pdbx_strand_id
1 'polypeptide(L)'
;MKYLFGLAFACLPLAAQTLPTGAVPDITVVATVNGKDVTAGEIRQSMAYMPNEFIQLFQQNPKYAVQQLYMLQYLSDEAEKAKLGEQSPLKEQLAFLRANSMASAMISHEHNYYKVPNEEMKEFYEKNQARYQQAKIKVIYIAFKPTAPVVGKVPPGQSLEDVARAISEGGSSQTQRSEADARKLAEDLVKQIRGGADFTKLVAEHSEDPTSKAAGGDFGVVNINSSYSADVKKAVLALKVGETTDPLRQSNAFYIIRVEEKTIQPMGEVTTSISEEIRGAHLNQWLADVSKRFEPTVKSVEFFTQPKLAVPGGAGPGAAVPGATAPTRPAPPAPPAR
;
A
#
# COMPACT_ATOMS: atom_id res chain seq x y z
N MET A 1 -7.89 33.92 -3.75
CA MET A 1 -7.47 32.71 -3.04
C MET A 1 -8.68 31.78 -2.95
N LYS A 2 -8.72 30.76 -3.79
CA LYS A 2 -9.80 29.77 -3.84
C LYS A 2 -9.22 28.45 -3.41
N TYR A 3 -9.56 27.98 -2.20
CA TYR A 3 -9.54 26.56 -1.86
C TYR A 3 -10.69 26.31 -0.90
N LEU A 4 -11.88 26.07 -1.47
CA LEU A 4 -12.93 25.36 -0.77
C LEU A 4 -12.61 23.87 -0.99
N PHE A 5 -12.04 23.21 0.02
CA PHE A 5 -11.84 21.78 0.02
C PHE A 5 -13.17 21.08 0.30
N GLY A 6 -13.67 20.37 -0.70
CA GLY A 6 -14.68 19.35 -0.49
C GLY A 6 -14.05 18.18 0.25
N LEU A 7 -14.33 18.04 1.54
CA LEU A 7 -13.95 16.88 2.35
C LEU A 7 -14.81 15.68 1.94
N ALA A 8 -14.31 14.89 0.99
CA ALA A 8 -14.78 13.54 0.79
C ALA A 8 -14.08 12.64 1.81
N PHE A 9 -14.78 12.29 2.90
CA PHE A 9 -14.29 11.34 3.89
C PHE A 9 -14.31 9.92 3.30
N ALA A 10 -13.17 9.43 2.82
CA ALA A 10 -12.94 8.02 2.64
C ALA A 10 -12.45 7.44 3.98
N CYS A 11 -13.26 6.64 4.64
CA CYS A 11 -12.83 5.87 5.81
C CYS A 11 -11.78 4.83 5.37
N LEU A 12 -10.51 5.14 5.60
CA LEU A 12 -9.42 4.17 5.52
C LEU A 12 -9.15 3.58 6.93
N PRO A 13 -8.67 2.33 7.03
CA PRO A 13 -8.39 1.72 8.31
C PRO A 13 -7.35 2.52 9.08
N LEU A 14 -7.61 2.71 10.37
CA LEU A 14 -6.77 3.39 11.32
C LEU A 14 -5.51 2.54 11.57
N ALA A 15 -4.53 2.62 10.67
CA ALA A 15 -3.18 2.20 11.01
C ALA A 15 -2.68 3.17 12.09
N ALA A 16 -2.29 2.64 13.24
CA ALA A 16 -1.66 3.41 14.30
C ALA A 16 -0.39 4.06 13.74
N GLN A 17 -0.52 5.30 13.26
CA GLN A 17 0.63 6.07 12.83
C GLN A 17 1.38 6.51 14.09
N THR A 18 2.64 6.16 14.15
CA THR A 18 3.53 6.71 15.19
C THR A 18 3.63 8.22 14.97
N LEU A 19 2.92 8.95 15.83
CA LEU A 19 3.08 10.40 15.90
C LEU A 19 4.55 10.72 16.13
N PRO A 20 5.10 11.79 15.53
CA PRO A 20 6.46 12.21 15.83
C PRO A 20 6.55 12.45 17.34
N THR A 21 7.26 11.57 18.02
CA THR A 21 7.63 11.74 19.43
C THR A 21 8.68 12.84 19.48
N GLY A 22 8.22 14.10 19.28
CA GLY A 22 9.06 15.26 19.41
C GLY A 22 9.50 15.40 20.87
N ALA A 23 10.71 15.90 21.09
CA ALA A 23 11.29 16.16 22.40
C ALA A 23 10.52 17.22 23.25
N VAL A 24 9.35 17.67 22.79
CA VAL A 24 8.54 18.70 23.45
C VAL A 24 7.49 18.06 24.35
N PRO A 25 7.51 18.32 25.67
CA PRO A 25 6.52 17.80 26.62
C PRO A 25 5.08 18.22 26.27
N ASP A 26 4.11 17.35 26.61
CA ASP A 26 2.68 17.58 26.27
C ASP A 26 2.10 18.86 26.89
N ILE A 27 2.61 19.29 28.03
CA ILE A 27 2.19 20.52 28.74
C ILE A 27 2.74 21.80 28.10
N THR A 28 3.66 21.69 27.14
CA THR A 28 4.29 22.87 26.54
C THR A 28 3.29 23.61 25.65
N VAL A 29 3.10 24.89 25.90
CA VAL A 29 2.33 25.76 25.03
C VAL A 29 3.06 25.95 23.71
N VAL A 30 2.44 25.55 22.60
CA VAL A 30 3.03 25.59 21.25
C VAL A 30 2.36 26.63 20.35
N ALA A 31 1.19 27.12 20.74
CA ALA A 31 0.47 28.19 20.04
C ALA A 31 -0.50 28.91 20.98
N THR A 32 -0.94 30.08 20.58
CA THR A 32 -2.08 30.76 21.19
C THR A 32 -3.09 31.08 20.10
N VAL A 33 -4.33 30.64 20.26
CA VAL A 33 -5.42 30.85 19.30
C VAL A 33 -6.58 31.54 20.00
N ASN A 34 -6.95 32.69 19.50
CA ASN A 34 -8.04 33.52 20.10
C ASN A 34 -7.88 33.77 21.62
N GLY A 35 -6.62 34.00 22.06
CA GLY A 35 -6.29 34.24 23.47
C GLY A 35 -6.23 32.98 24.36
N LYS A 36 -6.48 31.78 23.80
CA LYS A 36 -6.35 30.51 24.49
C LYS A 36 -5.04 29.85 24.12
N ASP A 37 -4.28 29.44 25.11
CA ASP A 37 -3.06 28.66 24.92
C ASP A 37 -3.39 27.25 24.47
N VAL A 38 -2.59 26.74 23.53
CA VAL A 38 -2.69 25.45 22.93
C VAL A 38 -1.42 24.67 23.22
N THR A 39 -1.56 23.50 23.82
CA THR A 39 -0.43 22.66 24.21
C THR A 39 -0.05 21.65 23.13
N ALA A 40 1.19 21.14 23.21
CA ALA A 40 1.66 20.06 22.34
C ALA A 40 0.80 18.80 22.48
N GLY A 41 0.32 18.48 23.68
CA GLY A 41 -0.56 17.36 23.95
C GLY A 41 -1.91 17.48 23.25
N GLU A 42 -2.56 18.67 23.30
CA GLU A 42 -3.83 18.93 22.60
C GLU A 42 -3.68 18.75 21.08
N ILE A 43 -2.57 19.23 20.50
CA ILE A 43 -2.31 19.04 19.06
C ILE A 43 -2.10 17.55 18.74
N ARG A 44 -1.27 16.84 19.51
CA ARG A 44 -1.03 15.39 19.29
C ARG A 44 -2.32 14.58 19.42
N GLN A 45 -3.12 14.87 20.43
CA GLN A 45 -4.41 14.22 20.62
C GLN A 45 -5.34 14.46 19.43
N SER A 46 -5.41 15.70 18.93
CA SER A 46 -6.20 16.03 17.75
C SER A 46 -5.69 15.31 16.50
N MET A 47 -4.38 15.29 16.30
CA MET A 47 -3.76 14.61 15.13
C MET A 47 -4.01 13.09 15.10
N ALA A 48 -4.20 12.45 16.27
CA ALA A 48 -4.45 11.00 16.36
C ALA A 48 -5.72 10.55 15.62
N TYR A 49 -6.66 11.46 15.40
CA TYR A 49 -7.97 11.17 14.78
C TYR A 49 -8.18 11.88 13.45
N MET A 50 -7.15 12.57 12.94
CA MET A 50 -7.25 13.34 11.71
C MET A 50 -6.92 12.54 10.47
N PRO A 51 -7.52 12.89 9.31
CA PRO A 51 -7.11 12.34 8.02
C PRO A 51 -5.64 12.66 7.68
N ASN A 52 -5.01 11.79 6.89
CA ASN A 52 -3.60 11.92 6.48
C ASN A 52 -3.30 13.27 5.81
N GLU A 53 -4.23 13.79 5.02
CA GLU A 53 -4.10 15.09 4.34
C GLU A 53 -3.94 16.23 5.35
N PHE A 54 -4.63 16.14 6.48
CA PHE A 54 -4.51 17.14 7.55
C PHE A 54 -3.19 17.00 8.32
N ILE A 55 -2.72 15.77 8.53
CA ILE A 55 -1.41 15.51 9.14
C ILE A 55 -0.29 16.06 8.24
N GLN A 56 -0.37 15.88 6.92
CA GLN A 56 0.57 16.49 5.98
C GLN A 56 0.54 18.02 6.02
N LEU A 57 -0.64 18.61 6.19
CA LEU A 57 -0.77 20.06 6.34
C LEU A 57 -0.04 20.57 7.59
N PHE A 58 -0.09 19.84 8.71
CA PHE A 58 0.69 20.14 9.91
C PHE A 58 2.18 20.11 9.65
N GLN A 59 2.67 19.18 8.84
CA GLN A 59 4.09 19.09 8.50
C GLN A 59 4.56 20.23 7.59
N GLN A 60 3.72 20.62 6.63
CA GLN A 60 4.06 21.66 5.64
C GLN A 60 3.85 23.08 6.15
N ASN A 61 2.76 23.33 6.87
CA ASN A 61 2.39 24.64 7.37
C ASN A 61 1.65 24.53 8.71
N PRO A 62 2.38 24.33 9.83
CA PRO A 62 1.79 24.09 11.13
C PRO A 62 0.90 25.25 11.61
N LYS A 63 1.28 26.49 11.35
CA LYS A 63 0.49 27.67 11.72
C LYS A 63 -0.89 27.66 11.05
N TYR A 64 -0.92 27.38 9.76
CA TYR A 64 -2.17 27.31 9.01
C TYR A 64 -3.02 26.10 9.43
N ALA A 65 -2.39 24.96 9.69
CA ALA A 65 -3.08 23.77 10.15
C ALA A 65 -3.76 23.99 11.52
N VAL A 66 -3.06 24.61 12.48
CA VAL A 66 -3.63 24.99 13.77
C VAL A 66 -4.81 25.95 13.59
N GLN A 67 -4.66 26.98 12.75
CA GLN A 67 -5.74 27.92 12.45
C GLN A 67 -6.98 27.19 11.88
N GLN A 68 -6.79 26.28 10.92
CA GLN A 68 -7.90 25.53 10.33
C GLN A 68 -8.58 24.61 11.34
N LEU A 69 -7.81 23.94 12.21
CA LEU A 69 -8.36 23.11 13.27
C LEU A 69 -9.28 23.86 14.20
N TYR A 70 -8.81 24.97 14.73
CA TYR A 70 -9.59 25.76 15.68
C TYR A 70 -10.77 26.51 15.03
N MET A 71 -10.61 26.91 13.77
CA MET A 71 -11.71 27.47 12.99
C MET A 71 -12.82 26.44 12.75
N LEU A 72 -12.43 25.18 12.43
CA LEU A 72 -13.38 24.07 12.26
C LEU A 72 -14.15 23.81 13.58
N GLN A 73 -13.44 23.74 14.70
CA GLN A 73 -14.06 23.56 16.02
C GLN A 73 -15.04 24.69 16.34
N TYR A 74 -14.63 25.95 16.18
CA TYR A 74 -15.48 27.10 16.42
C TYR A 74 -16.76 27.08 15.56
N LEU A 75 -16.63 26.79 14.27
CA LEU A 75 -17.78 26.70 13.34
C LEU A 75 -18.70 25.52 13.67
N SER A 76 -18.16 24.42 14.15
CA SER A 76 -18.95 23.29 14.64
C SER A 76 -19.75 23.66 15.87
N ASP A 77 -19.12 24.30 16.85
CA ASP A 77 -19.79 24.77 18.08
C ASP A 77 -20.92 25.74 17.77
N GLU A 78 -20.71 26.70 16.86
CA GLU A 78 -21.75 27.63 16.43
C GLU A 78 -22.91 26.92 15.69
N ALA A 79 -22.60 25.91 14.88
CA ALA A 79 -23.61 25.09 14.21
C ALA A 79 -24.46 24.29 15.22
N GLU A 80 -23.84 23.77 16.29
CA GLU A 80 -24.53 23.06 17.36
C GLU A 80 -25.46 24.04 18.14
N LYS A 81 -24.97 25.24 18.50
CA LYS A 81 -25.79 26.29 19.13
C LYS A 81 -27.00 26.68 18.27
N ALA A 82 -26.80 26.75 16.97
CA ALA A 82 -27.85 27.01 15.99
C ALA A 82 -28.75 25.80 15.69
N LYS A 83 -28.49 24.63 16.31
CA LYS A 83 -29.21 23.37 16.11
C LYS A 83 -29.31 22.96 14.65
N LEU A 84 -28.27 23.25 13.86
CA LEU A 84 -28.25 22.87 12.43
C LEU A 84 -28.24 21.35 12.20
N GLY A 85 -27.63 20.61 13.12
CA GLY A 85 -27.62 19.14 13.08
C GLY A 85 -29.00 18.49 13.29
N GLU A 86 -30.00 19.22 13.79
CA GLU A 86 -31.38 18.76 13.96
C GLU A 86 -32.25 19.04 12.72
N GLN A 87 -31.73 19.82 11.77
CA GLN A 87 -32.45 20.26 10.57
C GLN A 87 -32.10 19.38 9.36
N SER A 88 -33.14 19.08 8.55
CA SER A 88 -32.96 18.43 7.24
C SER A 88 -32.31 19.41 6.24
N PRO A 89 -31.39 18.96 5.36
CA PRO A 89 -30.93 17.56 5.15
C PRO A 89 -29.74 17.14 6.05
N LEU A 90 -29.14 18.05 6.84
CA LEU A 90 -27.94 17.77 7.63
C LEU A 90 -28.17 16.66 8.67
N LYS A 91 -29.35 16.64 9.30
CA LYS A 91 -29.74 15.60 10.25
C LYS A 91 -29.58 14.19 9.66
N GLU A 92 -30.13 13.97 8.47
CA GLU A 92 -30.11 12.67 7.78
C GLU A 92 -28.69 12.32 7.33
N GLN A 93 -27.91 13.31 6.88
CA GLN A 93 -26.51 13.14 6.51
C GLN A 93 -25.66 12.70 7.71
N LEU A 94 -25.81 13.37 8.84
CA LEU A 94 -25.09 13.00 10.08
C LEU A 94 -25.49 11.61 10.58
N ALA A 95 -26.78 11.26 10.51
CA ALA A 95 -27.27 9.94 10.87
C ALA A 95 -26.61 8.84 9.98
N PHE A 96 -26.54 9.09 8.69
CA PHE A 96 -25.88 8.16 7.74
C PHE A 96 -24.38 8.04 7.99
N LEU A 97 -23.67 9.16 8.17
CA LEU A 97 -22.23 9.17 8.49
C LEU A 97 -21.94 8.39 9.77
N ARG A 98 -22.76 8.62 10.81
CA ARG A 98 -22.65 7.88 12.08
C ARG A 98 -22.86 6.37 11.87
N ALA A 99 -23.93 6.00 11.17
CA ALA A 99 -24.23 4.59 10.89
C ALA A 99 -23.09 3.91 10.12
N ASN A 100 -22.54 4.58 9.10
CA ASN A 100 -21.41 4.07 8.32
C ASN A 100 -20.14 3.90 9.19
N SER A 101 -19.83 4.89 10.02
CA SER A 101 -18.67 4.82 10.93
C SER A 101 -18.82 3.70 11.96
N MET A 102 -20.01 3.54 12.53
CA MET A 102 -20.30 2.47 13.49
C MET A 102 -20.24 1.08 12.85
N ALA A 103 -20.74 0.94 11.60
CA ALA A 103 -20.65 -0.31 10.85
C ALA A 103 -19.18 -0.67 10.55
N SER A 104 -18.39 0.29 10.09
CA SER A 104 -16.95 0.10 9.86
C SER A 104 -16.20 -0.29 11.14
N ALA A 105 -16.53 0.35 12.26
CA ALA A 105 -15.96 0.01 13.56
C ALA A 105 -16.33 -1.41 14.00
N MET A 106 -17.57 -1.85 13.76
CA MET A 106 -18.01 -3.22 14.07
C MET A 106 -17.29 -4.26 13.23
N ILE A 107 -17.09 -4.00 11.93
CA ILE A 107 -16.32 -4.87 11.04
C ILE A 107 -14.87 -4.99 11.53
N SER A 108 -14.24 -3.87 11.86
CA SER A 108 -12.87 -3.86 12.39
C SER A 108 -12.78 -4.57 13.75
N HIS A 109 -13.79 -4.39 14.61
CA HIS A 109 -13.88 -5.07 15.90
C HIS A 109 -13.94 -6.58 15.70
N GLU A 110 -14.84 -7.08 14.86
CA GLU A 110 -14.99 -8.51 14.59
C GLU A 110 -13.69 -9.14 14.11
N HIS A 111 -12.99 -8.47 13.17
CA HIS A 111 -11.69 -8.92 12.69
C HIS A 111 -10.62 -8.95 13.80
N ASN A 112 -10.46 -7.85 14.54
CA ASN A 112 -9.33 -7.68 15.46
C ASN A 112 -9.49 -8.45 16.78
N TYR A 113 -10.73 -8.64 17.23
CA TYR A 113 -11.01 -9.28 18.53
C TYR A 113 -11.39 -10.75 18.42
N TYR A 114 -11.52 -11.29 17.19
CA TYR A 114 -11.69 -12.73 17.04
C TYR A 114 -10.46 -13.48 17.57
N LYS A 115 -10.66 -14.28 18.60
CA LYS A 115 -9.63 -15.11 19.21
C LYS A 115 -9.52 -16.41 18.44
N VAL A 116 -8.47 -16.52 17.61
CA VAL A 116 -8.22 -17.76 16.86
C VAL A 116 -7.81 -18.88 17.83
N PRO A 117 -8.54 -20.00 17.89
CA PRO A 117 -8.15 -21.14 18.72
C PRO A 117 -6.84 -21.76 18.26
N ASN A 118 -6.01 -22.22 19.21
CA ASN A 118 -4.73 -22.87 18.89
C ASN A 118 -4.91 -24.12 18.03
N GLU A 119 -5.96 -24.89 18.28
CA GLU A 119 -6.30 -26.09 17.53
C GLU A 119 -6.62 -25.76 16.08
N GLU A 120 -7.35 -24.68 15.82
CA GLU A 120 -7.68 -24.20 14.47
C GLU A 120 -6.41 -23.74 13.71
N MET A 121 -5.51 -23.02 14.39
CA MET A 121 -4.22 -22.64 13.82
C MET A 121 -3.37 -23.85 13.45
N LYS A 122 -3.34 -24.86 14.32
CA LYS A 122 -2.60 -26.10 14.08
C LYS A 122 -3.19 -26.87 12.90
N GLU A 123 -4.49 -27.05 12.86
CA GLU A 123 -5.20 -27.72 11.78
C GLU A 123 -5.00 -26.99 10.45
N PHE A 124 -5.06 -25.66 10.47
CA PHE A 124 -4.80 -24.84 9.30
C PHE A 124 -3.36 -25.02 8.78
N TYR A 125 -2.38 -25.00 9.68
CA TYR A 125 -0.98 -25.22 9.33
C TYR A 125 -0.75 -26.62 8.72
N GLU A 126 -1.28 -27.68 9.35
CA GLU A 126 -1.14 -29.05 8.88
C GLU A 126 -1.77 -29.26 7.48
N LYS A 127 -2.94 -28.66 7.24
CA LYS A 127 -3.62 -28.74 5.94
C LYS A 127 -2.92 -27.92 4.84
N ASN A 128 -2.12 -26.92 5.23
CA ASN A 128 -1.51 -25.97 4.29
C ASN A 128 0.01 -26.01 4.26
N GLN A 129 0.66 -27.08 4.72
CA GLN A 129 2.12 -27.19 4.81
C GLN A 129 2.84 -26.89 3.49
N ALA A 130 2.24 -27.22 2.36
CA ALA A 130 2.80 -26.92 1.04
C ALA A 130 3.02 -25.41 0.81
N ARG A 131 2.23 -24.53 1.46
CA ARG A 131 2.35 -23.07 1.38
C ARG A 131 3.50 -22.52 2.22
N TYR A 132 3.93 -23.29 3.22
CA TYR A 132 5.01 -22.90 4.15
C TYR A 132 6.36 -23.50 3.74
N GLN A 133 6.43 -24.08 2.54
CA GLN A 133 7.69 -24.54 1.99
C GLN A 133 8.65 -23.37 1.81
N GLN A 134 9.91 -23.62 2.14
CA GLN A 134 11.02 -22.74 1.88
C GLN A 134 12.19 -23.51 1.28
N ALA A 135 12.95 -22.83 0.45
CA ALA A 135 14.11 -23.40 -0.21
C ALA A 135 15.33 -22.52 0.04
N LYS A 136 16.39 -23.10 0.57
CA LYS A 136 17.72 -22.47 0.56
C LYS A 136 18.30 -22.60 -0.85
N ILE A 137 18.79 -21.48 -1.40
CA ILE A 137 19.20 -21.43 -2.79
C ILE A 137 20.61 -20.92 -2.97
N LYS A 138 21.23 -21.38 -4.04
CA LYS A 138 22.42 -20.78 -4.63
C LYS A 138 22.09 -20.20 -6.01
N VAL A 139 22.80 -19.14 -6.38
CA VAL A 139 22.53 -18.39 -7.61
C VAL A 139 23.82 -18.16 -8.40
N ILE A 140 23.74 -18.30 -9.72
CA ILE A 140 24.67 -17.72 -10.68
C ILE A 140 23.95 -16.52 -11.31
N TYR A 141 24.56 -15.35 -11.22
CA TYR A 141 24.04 -14.09 -11.72
C TYR A 141 24.82 -13.65 -12.95
N ILE A 142 24.16 -13.56 -14.10
CA ILE A 142 24.75 -13.15 -15.38
C ILE A 142 24.12 -11.86 -15.83
N ALA A 143 24.85 -10.78 -15.67
CA ALA A 143 24.37 -9.43 -16.03
C ALA A 143 24.36 -9.22 -17.55
N PHE A 144 23.47 -8.35 -18.01
CA PHE A 144 23.49 -7.79 -19.36
C PHE A 144 23.19 -6.29 -19.31
N LYS A 145 23.60 -5.57 -20.35
CA LYS A 145 23.28 -4.16 -20.50
C LYS A 145 21.78 -4.03 -20.81
N PRO A 146 21.00 -3.34 -19.99
CA PRO A 146 19.61 -3.11 -20.30
C PRO A 146 19.51 -2.40 -21.65
N THR A 147 18.73 -2.93 -22.57
CA THR A 147 18.36 -2.20 -23.77
C THR A 147 17.54 -1.00 -23.29
N ALA A 148 18.02 0.22 -23.58
CA ALA A 148 17.26 1.42 -23.22
C ALA A 148 15.81 1.24 -23.72
N PRO A 149 14.80 1.51 -22.91
CA PRO A 149 13.42 1.44 -23.37
C PRO A 149 13.32 2.36 -24.59
N VAL A 150 12.79 1.83 -25.69
CA VAL A 150 12.51 2.63 -26.89
C VAL A 150 11.59 3.75 -26.40
N VAL A 151 12.11 4.99 -26.43
CA VAL A 151 11.38 6.20 -26.03
C VAL A 151 10.09 6.25 -26.86
N GLY A 152 8.97 5.82 -26.27
CA GLY A 152 7.68 5.79 -26.96
C GLY A 152 6.57 4.98 -26.28
N LYS A 153 6.89 4.06 -25.36
CA LYS A 153 5.87 3.33 -24.60
C LYS A 153 6.31 3.14 -23.16
N VAL A 154 5.93 4.08 -22.30
CA VAL A 154 5.92 3.84 -20.85
C VAL A 154 4.77 2.87 -20.57
N PRO A 155 5.00 1.73 -19.88
CA PRO A 155 3.92 0.82 -19.51
C PRO A 155 2.85 1.57 -18.70
N PRO A 156 1.56 1.23 -18.86
CA PRO A 156 0.49 1.86 -18.07
C PRO A 156 0.77 1.67 -16.57
N GLY A 157 0.88 2.77 -15.83
CA GLY A 157 1.08 2.77 -14.38
C GLY A 157 2.51 3.03 -13.89
N GLN A 158 3.48 3.28 -14.78
CA GLN A 158 4.83 3.72 -14.39
C GLN A 158 5.06 5.17 -14.81
N SER A 159 5.69 5.96 -13.93
CA SER A 159 6.11 7.32 -14.26
C SER A 159 7.45 7.32 -15.02
N LEU A 160 7.72 8.38 -15.79
CA LEU A 160 9.05 8.59 -16.41
C LEU A 160 10.17 8.63 -15.36
N GLU A 161 9.86 9.09 -14.15
CA GLU A 161 10.79 9.13 -13.02
C GLU A 161 11.10 7.73 -12.48
N ASP A 162 10.12 6.84 -12.40
CA ASP A 162 10.33 5.45 -11.98
C ASP A 162 11.20 4.69 -12.99
N VAL A 163 11.00 4.96 -14.29
CA VAL A 163 11.80 4.39 -15.36
C VAL A 163 13.24 4.95 -15.34
N ALA A 164 13.40 6.25 -15.13
CA ALA A 164 14.72 6.90 -15.00
C ALA A 164 15.46 6.42 -13.74
N ARG A 165 14.74 6.22 -12.63
CA ARG A 165 15.29 5.69 -11.37
C ARG A 165 15.71 4.22 -11.52
N ALA A 166 14.91 3.38 -12.15
CA ALA A 166 15.27 1.99 -12.45
C ALA A 166 16.52 1.91 -13.37
N ILE A 167 16.68 2.86 -14.28
CA ILE A 167 17.90 2.98 -15.13
C ILE A 167 19.10 3.43 -14.29
N SER A 168 18.92 4.34 -13.33
CA SER A 168 20.01 4.86 -12.49
C SER A 168 20.41 3.92 -11.34
N GLU A 169 19.46 3.20 -10.74
CA GLU A 169 19.70 2.24 -9.66
C GLU A 169 20.19 0.87 -10.19
N GLY A 170 19.95 0.55 -11.48
CA GLY A 170 20.51 -0.64 -12.17
C GLY A 170 21.99 -0.51 -12.58
N GLY A 171 22.65 0.54 -12.15
CA GLY A 171 23.91 0.95 -12.74
C GLY A 171 25.18 0.64 -11.99
N SER A 172 25.50 -0.60 -11.61
CA SER A 172 26.89 -0.94 -11.33
C SER A 172 27.42 -2.17 -12.08
N SER A 173 26.69 -2.66 -13.09
CA SER A 173 27.23 -3.71 -13.95
C SER A 173 28.05 -3.08 -15.06
N GLN A 174 29.38 -3.14 -14.94
CA GLN A 174 30.34 -2.69 -15.98
C GLN A 174 30.31 -3.63 -17.21
N THR A 175 29.35 -4.52 -17.32
CA THR A 175 29.28 -5.45 -18.44
C THR A 175 28.75 -4.77 -19.71
N GLN A 176 29.48 -4.99 -20.81
CA GLN A 176 29.06 -4.59 -22.17
C GLN A 176 28.25 -5.69 -22.87
N ARG A 177 27.97 -6.81 -22.18
CA ARG A 177 27.31 -8.00 -22.73
C ARG A 177 25.88 -7.65 -23.16
N SER A 178 25.50 -8.10 -24.35
CA SER A 178 24.11 -8.02 -24.82
C SER A 178 23.21 -9.01 -24.05
N GLU A 179 21.90 -8.77 -24.05
CA GLU A 179 20.94 -9.71 -23.47
C GLU A 179 21.00 -11.08 -24.15
N ALA A 180 21.20 -11.11 -25.47
CA ALA A 180 21.30 -12.35 -26.23
C ALA A 180 22.55 -13.18 -25.84
N ASP A 181 23.69 -12.53 -25.65
CA ASP A 181 24.92 -13.22 -25.23
C ASP A 181 24.83 -13.69 -23.76
N ALA A 182 24.20 -12.89 -22.89
CA ALA A 182 23.97 -13.29 -21.51
C ALA A 182 23.04 -14.51 -21.42
N ARG A 183 21.99 -14.52 -22.22
CA ARG A 183 21.06 -15.66 -22.31
C ARG A 183 21.79 -16.92 -22.78
N LYS A 184 22.55 -16.81 -23.86
CA LYS A 184 23.32 -17.95 -24.40
C LYS A 184 24.28 -18.49 -23.36
N LEU A 185 25.04 -17.61 -22.68
CA LEU A 185 25.96 -18.04 -21.62
C LEU A 185 25.20 -18.73 -20.48
N ALA A 186 24.06 -18.17 -20.04
CA ALA A 186 23.25 -18.77 -18.98
C ALA A 186 22.69 -20.15 -19.38
N GLU A 187 22.23 -20.32 -20.63
CA GLU A 187 21.77 -21.61 -21.17
C GLU A 187 22.90 -22.64 -21.22
N ASP A 188 24.10 -22.22 -21.63
CA ASP A 188 25.26 -23.11 -21.69
C ASP A 188 25.73 -23.52 -20.29
N LEU A 189 25.68 -22.64 -19.32
CA LEU A 189 25.94 -22.95 -17.90
C LEU A 189 24.91 -23.96 -17.35
N VAL A 190 23.63 -23.79 -17.63
CA VAL A 190 22.59 -24.75 -17.23
C VAL A 190 22.87 -26.15 -17.83
N LYS A 191 23.29 -26.23 -19.10
CA LYS A 191 23.67 -27.50 -19.71
C LYS A 191 24.86 -28.17 -18.99
N GLN A 192 25.89 -27.37 -18.64
CA GLN A 192 27.05 -27.87 -17.89
C GLN A 192 26.64 -28.36 -16.50
N ILE A 193 25.80 -27.62 -15.78
CA ILE A 193 25.31 -28.02 -14.46
C ILE A 193 24.52 -29.32 -14.53
N ARG A 194 23.62 -29.45 -15.51
CA ARG A 194 22.85 -30.68 -15.76
C ARG A 194 23.72 -31.85 -16.22
N GLY A 195 24.88 -31.54 -16.81
CA GLY A 195 25.93 -32.50 -17.15
C GLY A 195 26.81 -32.89 -15.96
N GLY A 196 26.59 -32.39 -14.77
CA GLY A 196 27.32 -32.73 -13.54
C GLY A 196 28.47 -31.78 -13.19
N ALA A 197 28.58 -30.62 -13.83
CA ALA A 197 29.56 -29.60 -13.43
C ALA A 197 29.28 -29.08 -12.03
N ASP A 198 30.33 -28.75 -11.27
CA ASP A 198 30.22 -28.20 -9.93
C ASP A 198 29.67 -26.78 -9.96
N PHE A 199 28.50 -26.60 -9.35
CA PHE A 199 27.79 -25.33 -9.33
C PHE A 199 28.62 -24.21 -8.65
N THR A 200 29.31 -24.52 -7.56
CA THR A 200 30.08 -23.52 -6.80
C THR A 200 31.31 -23.06 -7.59
N LYS A 201 31.95 -23.96 -8.37
CA LYS A 201 33.01 -23.56 -9.30
C LYS A 201 32.49 -22.60 -10.36
N LEU A 202 31.34 -22.95 -10.99
CA LEU A 202 30.71 -22.08 -11.99
C LEU A 202 30.29 -20.73 -11.42
N VAL A 203 29.83 -20.68 -10.14
CA VAL A 203 29.61 -19.41 -9.42
C VAL A 203 30.88 -18.57 -9.37
N ALA A 204 32.00 -19.17 -8.95
CA ALA A 204 33.28 -18.49 -8.82
C ALA A 204 33.81 -17.95 -10.15
N GLU A 205 33.58 -18.70 -11.24
CA GLU A 205 34.07 -18.32 -12.57
C GLU A 205 33.15 -17.31 -13.26
N HIS A 206 31.83 -17.48 -13.19
CA HIS A 206 30.89 -16.79 -14.07
C HIS A 206 29.92 -15.84 -13.35
N SER A 207 29.66 -16.00 -12.03
CA SER A 207 28.72 -15.10 -11.34
C SER A 207 29.28 -13.69 -11.23
N GLU A 208 28.46 -12.70 -11.52
CA GLU A 208 28.83 -11.30 -11.55
C GLU A 208 28.23 -10.49 -10.38
N ASP A 209 27.47 -11.13 -9.48
CA ASP A 209 27.08 -10.54 -8.20
C ASP A 209 28.16 -10.75 -7.16
N PRO A 210 28.85 -9.69 -6.71
CA PRO A 210 30.02 -9.83 -5.82
C PRO A 210 29.68 -10.49 -4.48
N THR A 211 28.49 -10.22 -3.95
CA THR A 211 28.06 -10.70 -2.63
C THR A 211 27.82 -12.19 -2.62
N SER A 212 26.98 -12.68 -3.52
CA SER A 212 26.69 -14.11 -3.61
C SER A 212 27.89 -14.89 -4.14
N LYS A 213 28.67 -14.31 -5.06
CA LYS A 213 29.91 -14.91 -5.56
C LYS A 213 30.89 -15.22 -4.42
N ALA A 214 31.16 -14.26 -3.54
CA ALA A 214 32.03 -14.44 -2.37
C ALA A 214 31.50 -15.50 -1.39
N ALA A 215 30.18 -15.68 -1.32
CA ALA A 215 29.51 -16.68 -0.49
C ALA A 215 29.30 -18.04 -1.23
N GLY A 216 30.01 -18.28 -2.34
CA GLY A 216 29.86 -19.52 -3.13
C GLY A 216 28.48 -19.71 -3.74
N GLY A 217 27.82 -18.60 -4.05
CA GLY A 217 26.48 -18.55 -4.65
C GLY A 217 25.32 -18.48 -3.64
N ASP A 218 25.59 -18.55 -2.33
CA ASP A 218 24.51 -18.48 -1.32
C ASP A 218 23.71 -17.20 -1.49
N PHE A 219 22.38 -17.35 -1.68
CA PHE A 219 21.47 -16.25 -1.94
C PHE A 219 20.30 -16.23 -0.95
N GLY A 220 20.42 -17.01 0.11
CA GLY A 220 19.45 -17.07 1.21
C GLY A 220 18.29 -18.02 0.96
N VAL A 221 17.14 -17.69 1.51
CA VAL A 221 15.96 -18.56 1.52
C VAL A 221 14.81 -17.91 0.74
N VAL A 222 14.19 -18.73 -0.11
CA VAL A 222 12.98 -18.37 -0.86
C VAL A 222 11.78 -19.08 -0.26
N ASN A 223 10.75 -18.32 0.06
CA ASN A 223 9.43 -18.79 0.46
C ASN A 223 8.35 -17.93 -0.19
N ILE A 224 7.08 -18.23 0.06
CA ILE A 224 5.96 -17.51 -0.55
C ILE A 224 5.93 -16.01 -0.18
N ASN A 225 6.43 -15.65 1.02
CA ASN A 225 6.43 -14.28 1.55
C ASN A 225 7.70 -13.49 1.20
N SER A 226 8.72 -14.14 0.60
CA SER A 226 9.94 -13.44 0.19
C SER A 226 9.67 -12.43 -0.93
N SER A 227 10.49 -11.36 -1.00
CA SER A 227 10.34 -10.24 -1.95
C SER A 227 10.64 -10.59 -3.42
N TYR A 228 11.00 -11.83 -3.71
CA TYR A 228 11.25 -12.30 -5.08
C TYR A 228 9.99 -12.23 -5.95
N SER A 229 10.18 -12.06 -7.25
CA SER A 229 9.06 -12.09 -8.21
C SER A 229 8.28 -13.40 -8.13
N ALA A 230 7.00 -13.37 -8.51
CA ALA A 230 6.14 -14.55 -8.51
C ALA A 230 6.72 -15.70 -9.34
N ASP A 231 7.35 -15.38 -10.47
CA ASP A 231 7.96 -16.37 -11.36
C ASP A 231 9.16 -17.05 -10.73
N VAL A 232 10.02 -16.29 -10.02
CA VAL A 232 11.15 -16.85 -9.28
C VAL A 232 10.66 -17.76 -8.15
N LYS A 233 9.71 -17.30 -7.34
CA LYS A 233 9.12 -18.12 -6.26
C LYS A 233 8.51 -19.41 -6.79
N LYS A 234 7.72 -19.32 -7.85
CA LYS A 234 7.08 -20.47 -8.48
C LYS A 234 8.11 -21.47 -9.03
N ALA A 235 9.12 -20.98 -9.76
CA ALA A 235 10.17 -21.83 -10.33
C ALA A 235 10.98 -22.55 -9.23
N VAL A 236 11.43 -21.80 -8.21
CA VAL A 236 12.27 -22.36 -7.13
C VAL A 236 11.50 -23.37 -6.28
N LEU A 237 10.26 -23.03 -5.86
CA LEU A 237 9.48 -23.90 -4.99
C LEU A 237 8.98 -25.17 -5.69
N ALA A 238 8.95 -25.20 -7.03
CA ALA A 238 8.64 -26.41 -7.80
C ALA A 238 9.80 -27.40 -7.91
N LEU A 239 11.07 -26.93 -7.81
CA LEU A 239 12.25 -27.78 -7.95
C LEU A 239 12.45 -28.72 -6.75
N LYS A 240 13.12 -29.83 -6.97
CA LYS A 240 13.66 -30.70 -5.92
C LYS A 240 15.03 -30.20 -5.46
N VAL A 241 15.49 -30.70 -4.30
CA VAL A 241 16.85 -30.45 -3.83
C VAL A 241 17.86 -30.93 -4.86
N GLY A 242 18.86 -30.13 -5.17
CA GLY A 242 19.87 -30.37 -6.20
C GLY A 242 19.47 -29.97 -7.62
N GLU A 243 18.20 -29.71 -7.90
CA GLU A 243 17.75 -29.27 -9.21
C GLU A 243 18.03 -27.79 -9.45
N THR A 244 18.14 -27.42 -10.73
CA THR A 244 18.46 -26.06 -11.18
C THR A 244 17.39 -25.54 -12.13
N THR A 245 17.04 -24.27 -12.02
CA THR A 245 16.11 -23.60 -12.95
C THR A 245 16.72 -23.51 -14.35
N ASP A 246 15.88 -23.33 -15.35
CA ASP A 246 16.28 -22.63 -16.56
C ASP A 246 16.67 -21.18 -16.23
N PRO A 247 17.40 -20.49 -17.14
CA PRO A 247 17.76 -19.10 -16.92
C PRO A 247 16.52 -18.21 -16.72
N LEU A 248 16.36 -17.64 -15.53
CA LEU A 248 15.25 -16.74 -15.21
C LEU A 248 15.66 -15.30 -15.51
N ARG A 249 14.98 -14.67 -16.47
CA ARG A 249 15.22 -13.27 -16.82
C ARG A 249 14.66 -12.35 -15.70
N GLN A 250 15.50 -11.49 -15.21
CA GLN A 250 15.12 -10.35 -14.35
C GLN A 250 15.52 -9.04 -15.03
N SER A 251 15.35 -7.90 -14.39
CA SER A 251 15.48 -6.56 -15.00
C SER A 251 16.74 -6.39 -15.86
N ASN A 252 17.91 -6.78 -15.37
CA ASN A 252 19.22 -6.55 -15.99
C ASN A 252 20.15 -7.78 -15.96
N ALA A 253 19.61 -8.96 -15.67
CA ALA A 253 20.38 -10.18 -15.56
C ALA A 253 19.55 -11.44 -15.80
N PHE A 254 20.25 -12.54 -16.04
CA PHE A 254 19.72 -13.90 -15.93
C PHE A 254 20.18 -14.54 -14.64
N TYR A 255 19.25 -15.17 -13.94
CA TYR A 255 19.50 -15.93 -12.71
C TYR A 255 19.39 -17.41 -13.01
N ILE A 256 20.40 -18.18 -12.63
CA ILE A 256 20.38 -19.63 -12.62
C ILE A 256 20.36 -20.02 -11.15
N ILE A 257 19.25 -20.63 -10.71
CA ILE A 257 19.03 -20.89 -9.29
C ILE A 257 19.05 -22.39 -9.05
N ARG A 258 19.84 -22.83 -8.08
CA ARG A 258 19.88 -24.20 -7.59
C ARG A 258 19.30 -24.27 -6.18
N VAL A 259 18.46 -25.27 -5.95
CA VAL A 259 17.92 -25.55 -4.62
C VAL A 259 18.89 -26.44 -3.84
N GLU A 260 19.40 -25.95 -2.72
CA GLU A 260 20.32 -26.68 -1.86
C GLU A 260 19.58 -27.50 -0.78
N GLU A 261 18.51 -26.91 -0.23
CA GLU A 261 17.72 -27.50 0.84
C GLU A 261 16.27 -27.08 0.71
N LYS A 262 15.35 -27.97 1.08
CA LYS A 262 13.92 -27.66 1.21
C LYS A 262 13.46 -28.03 2.61
N THR A 263 12.82 -27.09 3.27
CA THR A 263 12.25 -27.27 4.59
C THR A 263 10.83 -26.69 4.62
N ILE A 264 10.11 -26.94 5.69
CA ILE A 264 8.83 -26.31 5.98
C ILE A 264 9.08 -25.34 7.13
N GLN A 265 8.65 -24.09 6.97
CA GLN A 265 8.74 -23.10 8.04
C GLN A 265 8.02 -23.63 9.29
N PRO A 266 8.68 -23.63 10.46
CA PRO A 266 8.03 -24.03 11.70
C PRO A 266 6.76 -23.22 11.97
N MET A 267 5.75 -23.85 12.55
CA MET A 267 4.47 -23.17 12.87
C MET A 267 4.69 -21.88 13.66
N GLY A 268 5.67 -21.85 14.59
CA GLY A 268 5.98 -20.66 15.38
C GLY A 268 6.35 -19.43 14.57
N GLU A 269 7.03 -19.60 13.41
CA GLU A 269 7.42 -18.51 12.53
C GLU A 269 6.27 -17.96 11.69
N VAL A 270 5.23 -18.76 11.47
CA VAL A 270 4.09 -18.41 10.62
C VAL A 270 2.79 -18.20 11.38
N THR A 271 2.80 -18.30 12.72
CA THR A 271 1.63 -18.17 13.59
C THR A 271 0.86 -16.88 13.34
N THR A 272 1.55 -15.75 13.23
CA THR A 272 0.90 -14.45 12.97
C THR A 272 0.19 -14.45 11.61
N SER A 273 0.85 -14.94 10.57
CA SER A 273 0.26 -15.02 9.22
C SER A 273 -0.95 -15.94 9.20
N ILE A 274 -0.87 -17.09 9.85
CA ILE A 274 -1.99 -18.05 9.99
C ILE A 274 -3.16 -17.40 10.73
N SER A 275 -2.88 -16.73 11.83
CA SER A 275 -3.90 -16.07 12.64
C SER A 275 -4.65 -15.00 11.84
N GLU A 276 -3.92 -14.17 11.08
CA GLU A 276 -4.54 -13.15 10.22
C GLU A 276 -5.37 -13.75 9.08
N GLU A 277 -4.92 -14.85 8.50
CA GLU A 277 -5.66 -15.53 7.43
C GLU A 277 -6.96 -16.16 7.96
N ILE A 278 -6.92 -16.79 9.13
CA ILE A 278 -8.11 -17.34 9.78
C ILE A 278 -9.08 -16.23 10.19
N ARG A 279 -8.58 -15.11 10.76
CA ARG A 279 -9.42 -13.93 11.06
C ARG A 279 -10.10 -13.37 9.82
N GLY A 280 -9.36 -13.28 8.71
CA GLY A 280 -9.92 -12.83 7.44
C GLY A 280 -11.02 -13.78 6.92
N ALA A 281 -10.79 -15.09 7.01
CA ALA A 281 -11.77 -16.09 6.63
C ALA A 281 -13.04 -16.03 7.52
N HIS A 282 -12.84 -15.91 8.84
CA HIS A 282 -13.94 -15.74 9.80
C HIS A 282 -14.75 -14.48 9.50
N LEU A 283 -14.09 -13.35 9.29
CA LEU A 283 -14.76 -12.09 8.93
C LEU A 283 -15.58 -12.22 7.65
N ASN A 284 -15.02 -12.84 6.61
CA ASN A 284 -15.74 -13.05 5.35
C ASN A 284 -17.00 -13.92 5.56
N GLN A 285 -16.88 -14.98 6.35
CA GLN A 285 -18.02 -15.83 6.69
C GLN A 285 -19.08 -15.07 7.50
N TRP A 286 -18.66 -14.33 8.50
CA TRP A 286 -19.54 -13.49 9.32
C TRP A 286 -20.28 -12.46 8.49
N LEU A 287 -19.58 -11.75 7.59
CA LEU A 287 -20.20 -10.79 6.66
C LEU A 287 -21.21 -11.46 5.71
N ALA A 288 -20.87 -12.66 5.21
CA ALA A 288 -21.77 -13.40 4.35
C ALA A 288 -23.06 -13.79 5.11
N ASP A 289 -22.96 -14.22 6.36
CA ASP A 289 -24.10 -14.59 7.17
C ASP A 289 -24.94 -13.37 7.60
N VAL A 290 -24.31 -12.24 7.87
CA VAL A 290 -25.00 -10.95 8.06
C VAL A 290 -25.75 -10.57 6.79
N SER A 291 -25.08 -10.60 5.63
CA SER A 291 -25.66 -10.22 4.35
C SER A 291 -26.92 -11.02 3.99
N LYS A 292 -26.91 -12.33 4.24
CA LYS A 292 -28.09 -13.19 4.00
C LYS A 292 -29.33 -12.75 4.77
N ARG A 293 -29.17 -12.16 5.97
CA ARG A 293 -30.29 -11.68 6.79
C ARG A 293 -30.99 -10.44 6.20
N PHE A 294 -30.28 -9.72 5.32
CA PHE A 294 -30.73 -8.47 4.72
C PHE A 294 -30.92 -8.60 3.22
N GLU A 295 -31.04 -9.82 2.69
CA GLU A 295 -31.29 -10.04 1.27
C GLU A 295 -32.68 -9.50 0.90
N PRO A 296 -32.77 -8.47 0.02
CA PRO A 296 -34.05 -7.84 -0.27
C PRO A 296 -34.82 -8.62 -1.34
N THR A 297 -36.14 -8.68 -1.18
CA THR A 297 -37.02 -9.08 -2.25
C THR A 297 -37.45 -7.84 -3.03
N VAL A 298 -36.87 -7.64 -4.22
CA VAL A 298 -37.21 -6.51 -5.08
C VAL A 298 -38.61 -6.70 -5.67
N LYS A 299 -39.55 -5.80 -5.35
CA LYS A 299 -40.93 -5.83 -5.81
C LYS A 299 -41.19 -4.95 -7.05
N SER A 300 -40.36 -3.93 -7.27
CA SER A 300 -40.45 -3.07 -8.46
C SER A 300 -39.07 -2.87 -9.05
N VAL A 301 -38.76 -3.63 -10.09
CA VAL A 301 -37.49 -3.52 -10.84
C VAL A 301 -37.40 -2.18 -11.55
N GLU A 302 -38.56 -1.66 -12.05
CA GLU A 302 -38.65 -0.39 -12.78
C GLU A 302 -38.15 0.80 -11.97
N PHE A 303 -38.41 0.80 -10.65
CA PHE A 303 -37.90 1.85 -9.74
C PHE A 303 -36.37 1.92 -9.72
N PHE A 304 -35.70 0.77 -9.74
CA PHE A 304 -34.24 0.68 -9.65
C PHE A 304 -33.52 0.82 -11.00
N THR A 305 -34.26 0.69 -12.12
CA THR A 305 -33.72 0.82 -13.47
C THR A 305 -33.90 2.21 -14.08
N GLN A 306 -34.51 3.14 -13.35
CA GLN A 306 -34.67 4.52 -13.81
C GLN A 306 -33.29 5.22 -13.88
N PRO A 307 -32.97 5.92 -15.00
CA PRO A 307 -31.63 6.49 -15.22
C PRO A 307 -31.25 7.65 -14.31
N LYS A 308 -32.18 8.15 -13.48
CA LYS A 308 -31.92 9.14 -12.42
C LYS A 308 -32.88 8.90 -11.28
N LEU A 309 -32.42 8.33 -10.20
CA LEU A 309 -33.05 8.55 -8.90
C LEU A 309 -32.98 10.06 -8.60
N ALA A 310 -34.11 10.77 -8.77
CA ALA A 310 -34.20 12.14 -8.33
C ALA A 310 -34.11 12.12 -6.80
N VAL A 311 -32.98 12.50 -6.27
CA VAL A 311 -32.80 12.67 -4.83
C VAL A 311 -33.43 14.01 -4.45
N PRO A 312 -34.55 14.06 -3.71
CA PRO A 312 -35.11 15.31 -3.27
C PRO A 312 -34.08 16.03 -2.40
N GLY A 313 -33.61 17.19 -2.82
CA GLY A 313 -32.76 18.07 -2.00
C GLY A 313 -31.26 17.79 -2.03
N GLY A 314 -30.75 16.96 -2.91
CA GLY A 314 -29.32 16.75 -3.10
C GLY A 314 -28.69 17.87 -3.94
N ALA A 315 -28.50 19.05 -3.37
CA ALA A 315 -27.46 19.95 -3.82
C ALA A 315 -26.13 19.29 -3.45
N GLY A 316 -25.45 18.65 -4.44
CA GLY A 316 -24.09 18.15 -4.25
C GLY A 316 -23.18 19.28 -3.78
N PRO A 317 -22.02 18.98 -3.16
CA PRO A 317 -21.04 19.97 -2.79
C PRO A 317 -20.48 20.62 -4.07
N GLY A 318 -21.10 21.70 -4.54
CA GLY A 318 -20.80 22.40 -5.79
C GLY A 318 -21.92 23.24 -6.35
N ALA A 319 -23.10 23.28 -5.72
CA ALA A 319 -24.14 24.25 -6.09
C ALA A 319 -23.66 25.65 -5.75
N ALA A 320 -23.31 26.41 -6.79
CA ALA A 320 -22.97 27.82 -6.69
C ALA A 320 -24.09 28.57 -5.95
N VAL A 321 -23.75 29.31 -4.91
CA VAL A 321 -24.66 30.23 -4.23
C VAL A 321 -25.14 31.24 -5.26
N PRO A 322 -26.44 31.39 -5.53
CA PRO A 322 -26.94 32.43 -6.43
C PRO A 322 -26.64 33.80 -5.80
N GLY A 323 -25.77 34.58 -6.43
CA GLY A 323 -25.49 35.94 -6.01
C GLY A 323 -24.04 36.35 -5.83
N ALA A 324 -23.07 35.42 -5.90
CA ALA A 324 -21.67 35.79 -5.82
C ALA A 324 -21.15 36.14 -7.24
N THR A 325 -21.25 37.42 -7.60
CA THR A 325 -20.49 37.99 -8.75
C THR A 325 -18.98 37.85 -8.48
N ALA A 326 -18.28 37.12 -9.33
CA ALA A 326 -16.83 36.97 -9.24
C ALA A 326 -16.16 38.36 -9.37
N PRO A 327 -15.20 38.70 -8.49
CA PRO A 327 -14.39 39.90 -8.69
C PRO A 327 -13.53 39.72 -9.94
N THR A 328 -13.72 40.66 -10.90
CA THR A 328 -12.88 40.77 -12.09
C THR A 328 -11.43 41.03 -11.69
N ARG A 329 -10.54 40.17 -12.10
CA ARG A 329 -9.09 40.32 -11.93
C ARG A 329 -8.61 41.50 -12.75
N PRO A 330 -7.94 42.50 -12.16
CA PRO A 330 -7.33 43.56 -12.94
C PRO A 330 -6.27 42.97 -13.86
N ALA A 331 -6.24 43.44 -15.11
CA ALA A 331 -5.25 43.08 -16.11
C ALA A 331 -3.83 43.50 -15.67
N PRO A 332 -2.79 42.72 -15.97
CA PRO A 332 -1.42 43.14 -15.70
C PRO A 332 -1.04 44.37 -16.53
N PRO A 333 -0.22 45.31 -15.99
CA PRO A 333 0.24 46.48 -16.74
C PRO A 333 1.08 46.08 -17.95
N ALA A 334 0.90 46.80 -19.06
CA ALA A 334 1.63 46.61 -20.26
C ALA A 334 3.13 46.94 -20.07
N PRO A 335 4.05 46.25 -20.76
CA PRO A 335 5.47 46.55 -20.69
C PRO A 335 5.78 47.90 -21.32
N PRO A 336 6.82 48.62 -20.84
CA PRO A 336 7.19 49.93 -21.39
C PRO A 336 7.70 49.78 -22.82
N ALA A 337 7.23 50.68 -23.68
CA ALA A 337 7.71 50.82 -25.05
C ALA A 337 9.20 51.22 -25.08
N ARG A 338 9.94 50.58 -25.94
CA ARG A 338 11.28 50.99 -26.33
C ARG A 338 11.22 51.98 -27.50
#